data_6ff57c3bca9857d5e66742afe5f767dd
#
_entry.id   6ff57c3bca9857d5e66742afe5f767dd
#
_cell.length_a   1.000
_cell.length_b   1.000
_cell.length_c   1.000
_cell.angle_alpha   90.00
_cell.angle_beta   90.00
_cell.angle_gamma   90.00
#
_symmetry.space_group_name_H-M   'P 1'
#
loop_
_entity.id
_entity.type
_entity.pdbx_description
1 polymer ?
#
loop_
_entity_poly.entity_id
_entity_poly.type
_entity_poly.pdbx_seq_one_letter_code
_entity_poly.pdbx_strand_id
1 'polypeptide(L)'
;VIGAALNLRTTKSDGMCNGKLLSLWYNAGEPYHIDPLTLDTYGPETFDGHLKHTLSAHSKVDLNTGELLFFTYGNKAPYMTYGVASPLGELVHEVPIDLPGPRLPHDLGFTPNYTILHDFPVFQDEAVFKQAGKRIVRFHPDVPTRYGIIPRFGDSDAVTWFECDPCYLLHVINCWEEGDWIVMDGCRQPDPVNKPDAADGDLASMLAQRRRVFQLYRWQFNLKTGEVREHLVDDLNTEFPMINPLYGGRRSQFTYNQYIPLLEDGGRTLKFEALVKYHTDTGTYERWDYGPGIYGSEAPFAPRLGAAAADAEDDGYVLTMTTDVSTWRSECLIFDAGALSQGPIARVKLPQRLPTGFHTRWVRGEDIYQACQGC
;
A
#
# COMPACT_ATOMS: atom_id res chain seq x y z
N VAL A 1 -16.55 3.62 -4.17
CA VAL A 1 -15.19 4.17 -4.31
C VAL A 1 -14.30 3.04 -4.75
N ILE A 2 -13.85 3.08 -5.97
CA ILE A 2 -12.96 2.09 -6.57
C ILE A 2 -11.53 2.51 -6.22
N GLY A 3 -10.87 1.75 -5.35
CA GLY A 3 -9.43 1.82 -5.22
C GLY A 3 -8.83 1.05 -6.39
N ALA A 4 -8.19 1.71 -7.33
CA ALA A 4 -7.42 1.06 -8.37
C ALA A 4 -5.96 1.03 -7.91
N ALA A 5 -5.46 -0.14 -7.54
CA ALA A 5 -4.03 -0.39 -7.52
C ALA A 5 -3.64 -0.82 -8.95
N LEU A 6 -2.89 0.02 -9.62
CA LEU A 6 -2.38 -0.26 -10.95
C LEU A 6 -1.09 -1.06 -10.86
N ASN A 7 -1.10 -2.30 -11.30
CA ASN A 7 0.11 -3.10 -11.45
C ASN A 7 0.42 -3.27 -12.94
N LEU A 8 1.43 -2.55 -13.40
CA LEU A 8 2.03 -2.75 -14.71
C LEU A 8 3.18 -3.75 -14.61
N ARG A 9 3.11 -4.75 -15.43
CA ARG A 9 4.22 -5.65 -15.66
C ARG A 9 4.96 -5.23 -16.91
N THR A 10 6.24 -5.00 -16.76
CA THR A 10 7.14 -4.87 -17.90
C THR A 10 8.19 -5.94 -17.83
N THR A 11 8.36 -6.70 -18.87
CA THR A 11 9.49 -7.62 -19.00
C THR A 11 10.51 -7.03 -19.96
N LYS A 12 11.76 -7.01 -19.54
CA LYS A 12 12.89 -6.89 -20.45
C LYS A 12 13.26 -8.28 -20.92
N SER A 13 12.68 -8.82 -21.97
CA SER A 13 13.32 -9.84 -22.79
C SER A 13 12.47 -10.22 -24.00
N ASP A 14 13.05 -10.14 -25.15
CA ASP A 14 12.79 -10.97 -26.34
C ASP A 14 11.38 -10.95 -26.92
N GLY A 15 10.80 -9.75 -27.12
CA GLY A 15 9.71 -9.55 -28.08
C GLY A 15 8.33 -10.05 -27.64
N MET A 16 8.12 -10.40 -26.39
CA MET A 16 6.79 -10.71 -25.87
C MET A 16 6.27 -9.65 -24.91
N CYS A 17 5.13 -9.11 -25.24
CA CYS A 17 4.43 -8.06 -24.55
C CYS A 17 3.66 -8.59 -23.35
N ASN A 18 4.14 -8.37 -22.15
CA ASN A 18 3.46 -8.78 -20.92
C ASN A 18 3.14 -7.62 -19.97
N GLY A 19 3.12 -6.39 -20.48
CA GLY A 19 2.66 -5.24 -19.70
C GLY A 19 1.14 -5.25 -19.59
N LYS A 20 0.60 -5.64 -18.42
CA LYS A 20 -0.83 -5.55 -18.15
C LYS A 20 -1.08 -4.51 -17.07
N LEU A 21 -2.05 -3.65 -17.31
CA LEU A 21 -2.60 -2.78 -16.29
C LEU A 21 -3.71 -3.55 -15.57
N LEU A 22 -3.51 -3.85 -14.29
CA LEU A 22 -4.51 -4.54 -13.49
C LEU A 22 -5.24 -3.56 -12.57
N SER A 23 -6.56 -3.51 -12.69
CA SER A 23 -7.43 -2.87 -11.73
C SER A 23 -7.77 -3.87 -10.64
N LEU A 24 -7.50 -3.51 -9.39
CA LEU A 24 -7.70 -4.36 -8.22
C LEU A 24 -8.76 -3.75 -7.30
N TRP A 25 -9.51 -4.61 -6.62
CA TRP A 25 -10.56 -4.17 -5.71
C TRP A 25 -10.05 -4.05 -4.27
N TYR A 26 -10.54 -3.03 -3.56
CA TYR A 26 -10.14 -2.58 -2.23
C TYR A 26 -9.91 -3.71 -1.20
N ASN A 27 -10.79 -4.63 -0.98
CA ASN A 27 -10.57 -5.71 -0.02
C ASN A 27 -9.89 -6.91 -0.68
N ALA A 28 -10.64 -7.61 -1.49
CA ALA A 28 -10.18 -8.63 -2.40
C ALA A 28 -11.25 -8.81 -3.47
N GLY A 29 -10.87 -8.78 -4.72
CA GLY A 29 -11.77 -8.88 -5.86
C GLY A 29 -11.10 -9.55 -7.04
N GLU A 30 -11.87 -9.84 -8.07
CA GLU A 30 -11.29 -10.28 -9.33
C GLU A 30 -10.43 -9.17 -9.91
N PRO A 31 -9.17 -9.43 -10.29
CA PRO A 31 -8.35 -8.46 -10.99
C PRO A 31 -8.84 -8.30 -12.43
N TYR A 32 -8.96 -7.07 -12.89
CA TYR A 32 -9.36 -6.77 -14.27
C TYR A 32 -8.21 -6.21 -15.07
N HIS A 33 -8.02 -6.74 -16.29
CA HIS A 33 -7.07 -6.22 -17.25
C HIS A 33 -7.68 -5.02 -17.98
N ILE A 34 -6.95 -3.90 -17.96
CA ILE A 34 -7.35 -2.63 -18.57
C ILE A 34 -6.27 -2.19 -19.55
N ASP A 35 -6.68 -1.66 -20.70
CA ASP A 35 -5.78 -1.01 -21.63
C ASP A 35 -5.24 0.30 -21.04
N PRO A 36 -3.92 0.50 -20.93
CA PRO A 36 -3.36 1.69 -20.29
C PRO A 36 -3.51 2.98 -21.13
N LEU A 37 -3.81 2.90 -22.42
CA LEU A 37 -3.97 4.05 -23.31
C LEU A 37 -5.43 4.44 -23.50
N THR A 38 -6.30 3.45 -23.76
CA THR A 38 -7.71 3.69 -24.04
C THR A 38 -8.58 3.58 -22.80
N LEU A 39 -8.10 2.92 -21.75
CA LEU A 39 -8.84 2.53 -20.54
C LEU A 39 -9.98 1.53 -20.81
N ASP A 40 -9.95 0.87 -21.96
CA ASP A 40 -10.88 -0.22 -22.24
C ASP A 40 -10.62 -1.40 -21.31
N THR A 41 -11.68 -2.03 -20.84
CA THR A 41 -11.60 -3.22 -19.98
C THR A 41 -11.61 -4.48 -20.83
N TYR A 42 -10.55 -5.26 -20.80
CA TYR A 42 -10.45 -6.54 -21.51
C TYR A 42 -11.16 -7.69 -20.80
N GLY A 43 -11.33 -7.59 -19.48
CA GLY A 43 -12.00 -8.60 -18.67
C GLY A 43 -11.18 -9.03 -17.45
N PRO A 44 -11.63 -10.08 -16.74
CA PRO A 44 -10.90 -10.60 -15.59
C PRO A 44 -9.53 -11.17 -16.00
N GLU A 45 -8.50 -10.86 -15.24
CA GLU A 45 -7.21 -11.52 -15.34
C GLU A 45 -7.25 -12.81 -14.53
N THR A 46 -7.10 -13.93 -15.18
CA THR A 46 -7.17 -15.26 -14.57
C THR A 46 -5.84 -16.02 -14.62
N PHE A 47 -4.76 -15.41 -15.14
CA PHE A 47 -3.48 -16.07 -15.37
C PHE A 47 -3.70 -17.41 -16.12
N ASP A 48 -4.29 -17.32 -17.32
CA ASP A 48 -4.67 -18.46 -18.17
C ASP A 48 -5.61 -19.47 -17.50
N GLY A 49 -6.47 -18.97 -16.62
CA GLY A 49 -7.45 -19.78 -15.88
C GLY A 49 -6.86 -20.51 -14.66
N HIS A 50 -5.63 -20.21 -14.26
CA HIS A 50 -5.03 -20.80 -13.05
C HIS A 50 -5.48 -20.10 -11.77
N LEU A 51 -5.70 -18.78 -11.79
CA LEU A 51 -6.25 -18.06 -10.64
C LEU A 51 -7.73 -18.42 -10.44
N LYS A 52 -8.07 -18.99 -9.28
CA LYS A 52 -9.43 -19.43 -8.93
C LYS A 52 -10.07 -18.63 -7.81
N HIS A 53 -9.43 -17.57 -7.37
CA HIS A 53 -9.89 -16.73 -6.26
C HIS A 53 -9.60 -15.25 -6.54
N THR A 54 -10.05 -14.39 -5.65
CA THR A 54 -9.81 -12.94 -5.70
C THR A 54 -8.36 -12.59 -5.34
N LEU A 55 -7.93 -11.39 -5.68
CA LEU A 55 -6.66 -10.81 -5.21
C LEU A 55 -6.92 -9.61 -4.29
N SER A 56 -6.02 -9.40 -3.32
CA SER A 56 -5.97 -8.14 -2.58
C SER A 56 -5.56 -6.99 -3.48
N ALA A 57 -6.04 -5.79 -3.18
CA ALA A 57 -5.66 -4.57 -3.87
C ALA A 57 -4.18 -4.23 -3.72
N HIS A 58 -3.52 -4.68 -2.65
CA HIS A 58 -2.11 -4.39 -2.35
C HIS A 58 -1.15 -5.48 -2.82
N SER A 59 -1.43 -6.08 -3.98
CA SER A 59 -0.44 -6.89 -4.69
C SER A 59 0.76 -6.02 -5.12
N LYS A 60 1.99 -6.53 -4.97
CA LYS A 60 3.23 -5.79 -5.23
C LYS A 60 3.94 -6.34 -6.47
N VAL A 61 4.49 -5.45 -7.28
CA VAL A 61 5.41 -5.84 -8.35
C VAL A 61 6.83 -5.55 -7.91
N ASP A 62 7.66 -6.56 -7.88
CA ASP A 62 9.09 -6.38 -7.75
C ASP A 62 9.66 -5.94 -9.10
N LEU A 63 10.05 -4.67 -9.21
CA LEU A 63 10.58 -4.11 -10.46
C LEU A 63 11.92 -4.70 -10.89
N ASN A 64 12.62 -5.41 -9.98
CA ASN A 64 13.90 -6.04 -10.30
C ASN A 64 13.72 -7.38 -11.00
N THR A 65 12.66 -8.13 -10.65
CA THR A 65 12.36 -9.45 -11.22
C THR A 65 11.17 -9.44 -12.15
N GLY A 66 10.31 -8.42 -12.07
CA GLY A 66 9.04 -8.35 -12.78
C GLY A 66 7.94 -9.25 -12.19
N GLU A 67 8.21 -9.94 -11.08
CA GLU A 67 7.26 -10.82 -10.42
C GLU A 67 6.16 -10.03 -9.73
N LEU A 68 4.93 -10.54 -9.77
CA LEU A 68 3.80 -10.05 -8.99
C LEU A 68 3.62 -10.93 -7.77
N LEU A 69 3.81 -10.36 -6.59
CA LEU A 69 3.50 -10.98 -5.31
C LEU A 69 2.10 -10.55 -4.89
N PHE A 70 1.28 -11.51 -4.50
CA PHE A 70 -0.10 -11.24 -4.12
C PHE A 70 -0.55 -12.11 -2.95
N PHE A 71 -1.63 -11.71 -2.33
CA PHE A 71 -2.37 -12.53 -1.39
C PHE A 71 -3.86 -12.36 -1.61
N THR A 72 -4.61 -13.32 -1.13
CA THR A 72 -6.06 -13.22 -0.95
C THR A 72 -6.43 -13.63 0.45
N TYR A 73 -7.61 -13.22 0.90
CA TYR A 73 -8.12 -13.60 2.21
C TYR A 73 -9.64 -13.72 2.19
N GLY A 74 -10.17 -14.48 3.14
CA GLY A 74 -11.59 -14.74 3.18
C GLY A 74 -12.11 -15.26 4.51
N ASN A 75 -13.41 -15.55 4.56
CA ASN A 75 -14.12 -16.02 5.75
C ASN A 75 -14.17 -17.55 5.87
N LYS A 76 -13.54 -18.27 4.96
CA LYS A 76 -13.46 -19.74 4.94
C LYS A 76 -12.00 -20.16 4.85
N ALA A 77 -11.65 -21.26 5.49
CA ALA A 77 -10.31 -21.83 5.36
C ALA A 77 -10.00 -22.30 3.92
N PRO A 78 -8.76 -22.10 3.44
CA PRO A 78 -7.71 -21.36 4.08
C PRO A 78 -8.08 -19.87 4.15
N TYR A 79 -7.88 -19.24 5.30
CA TYR A 79 -8.28 -17.85 5.50
C TYR A 79 -7.40 -16.85 4.76
N MET A 80 -6.25 -17.29 4.30
CA MET A 80 -5.33 -16.55 3.44
C MET A 80 -4.65 -17.50 2.45
N THR A 81 -4.35 -17.00 1.26
CA THR A 81 -3.48 -17.66 0.28
C THR A 81 -2.46 -16.65 -0.21
N TYR A 82 -1.21 -17.05 -0.30
CA TYR A 82 -0.12 -16.27 -0.86
C TYR A 82 0.27 -16.83 -2.21
N GLY A 83 0.68 -15.98 -3.15
CA GLY A 83 1.13 -16.45 -4.44
C GLY A 83 2.05 -15.47 -5.16
N VAL A 84 2.73 -16.01 -6.17
CA VAL A 84 3.62 -15.28 -7.08
C VAL A 84 3.24 -15.62 -8.52
N ALA A 85 3.13 -14.59 -9.32
CA ALA A 85 3.05 -14.77 -10.75
C ALA A 85 4.33 -14.24 -11.42
N SER A 86 4.81 -14.97 -12.43
CA SER A 86 6.03 -14.66 -13.17
C SER A 86 5.90 -13.37 -13.97
N PRO A 87 7.02 -12.76 -14.40
CA PRO A 87 6.98 -11.62 -15.32
C PRO A 87 6.24 -11.94 -16.61
N LEU A 88 6.13 -13.19 -17.01
CA LEU A 88 5.39 -13.63 -18.20
C LEU A 88 3.87 -13.76 -17.98
N GLY A 89 3.38 -13.56 -16.75
CA GLY A 89 1.96 -13.67 -16.45
C GLY A 89 1.52 -15.08 -16.06
N GLU A 90 2.45 -15.98 -15.76
CA GLU A 90 2.14 -17.32 -15.31
C GLU A 90 2.01 -17.37 -13.79
N LEU A 91 1.01 -18.05 -13.26
CA LEU A 91 0.93 -18.35 -11.83
C LEU A 91 1.96 -19.43 -11.51
N VAL A 92 3.11 -19.04 -10.89
CA VAL A 92 4.24 -19.95 -10.67
C VAL A 92 4.32 -20.47 -9.25
N HIS A 93 3.61 -19.82 -8.32
CA HIS A 93 3.58 -20.25 -6.92
C HIS A 93 2.27 -19.84 -6.25
N GLU A 94 1.69 -20.75 -5.47
CA GLU A 94 0.50 -20.48 -4.67
C GLU A 94 0.42 -21.46 -3.50
N VAL A 95 0.30 -20.92 -2.28
CA VAL A 95 0.22 -21.72 -1.06
C VAL A 95 -0.84 -21.18 -0.09
N PRO A 96 -1.59 -22.04 0.59
CA PRO A 96 -2.44 -21.63 1.69
C PRO A 96 -1.60 -21.22 2.89
N ILE A 97 -2.05 -20.20 3.62
CA ILE A 97 -1.40 -19.72 4.84
C ILE A 97 -2.30 -20.03 6.03
N ASP A 98 -1.77 -20.75 6.98
CA ASP A 98 -2.52 -21.16 8.18
C ASP A 98 -2.69 -19.97 9.14
N LEU A 99 -3.92 -19.50 9.26
CA LEU A 99 -4.34 -18.47 10.20
C LEU A 99 -5.35 -19.04 11.20
N PRO A 100 -5.39 -18.54 12.43
CA PRO A 100 -6.30 -19.04 13.46
C PRO A 100 -7.78 -18.75 13.18
N GLY A 101 -8.08 -17.98 12.14
CA GLY A 101 -9.43 -17.61 11.74
C GLY A 101 -9.44 -16.50 10.68
N PRO A 102 -10.63 -16.02 10.29
CA PRO A 102 -10.76 -14.91 9.37
C PRO A 102 -10.07 -13.67 9.93
N ARG A 103 -9.24 -13.04 9.10
CA ARG A 103 -8.51 -11.81 9.41
C ARG A 103 -8.76 -10.78 8.31
N LEU A 104 -8.35 -9.54 8.56
CA LEU A 104 -8.46 -8.43 7.62
C LEU A 104 -7.07 -7.85 7.32
N PRO A 105 -6.16 -8.59 6.69
CA PRO A 105 -4.93 -8.02 6.20
C PRO A 105 -5.24 -7.01 5.09
N HIS A 106 -4.43 -5.96 4.98
CA HIS A 106 -4.66 -4.94 3.97
C HIS A 106 -3.55 -4.91 2.93
N ASP A 107 -2.32 -5.01 3.36
CA ASP A 107 -1.11 -4.94 2.55
C ASP A 107 -0.20 -6.15 2.80
N LEU A 108 0.88 -6.26 2.06
CA LEU A 108 2.00 -7.16 2.27
C LEU A 108 3.33 -6.41 2.09
N GLY A 109 4.37 -6.89 2.77
CA GLY A 109 5.75 -6.47 2.51
C GLY A 109 6.49 -7.49 1.67
N PHE A 110 7.57 -7.07 1.00
CA PHE A 110 8.47 -8.00 0.32
C PHE A 110 9.92 -7.53 0.35
N THR A 111 10.82 -8.49 0.27
CA THR A 111 12.25 -8.33 0.04
C THR A 111 12.65 -9.17 -1.17
N PRO A 112 13.89 -9.16 -1.64
CA PRO A 112 14.30 -10.04 -2.72
C PRO A 112 14.02 -11.53 -2.47
N ASN A 113 14.14 -11.97 -1.20
CA ASN A 113 14.03 -13.39 -0.87
C ASN A 113 12.78 -13.77 -0.06
N TYR A 114 12.07 -12.80 0.53
CA TYR A 114 10.95 -13.05 1.45
C TYR A 114 9.74 -12.21 1.15
N THR A 115 8.58 -12.69 1.62
CA THR A 115 7.33 -11.93 1.70
C THR A 115 6.89 -11.86 3.16
N ILE A 116 6.39 -10.70 3.58
CA ILE A 116 5.89 -10.45 4.94
C ILE A 116 4.36 -10.39 4.88
N LEU A 117 3.71 -11.38 5.47
CA LEU A 117 2.27 -11.53 5.56
C LEU A 117 1.78 -11.02 6.91
N HIS A 118 0.55 -10.50 6.96
CA HIS A 118 0.03 -9.83 8.13
C HIS A 118 -1.15 -10.59 8.75
N ASP A 119 -1.10 -10.83 10.06
CA ASP A 119 -2.20 -11.35 10.87
C ASP A 119 -2.49 -10.36 12.00
N PHE A 120 -3.48 -9.50 11.77
CA PHE A 120 -3.85 -8.44 12.70
C PHE A 120 -4.94 -8.85 13.68
N PRO A 121 -4.92 -8.33 14.92
CA PRO A 121 -5.97 -8.53 15.90
C PRO A 121 -7.24 -7.71 15.59
N VAL A 122 -7.61 -7.62 14.32
CA VAL A 122 -8.79 -6.93 13.80
C VAL A 122 -9.65 -7.94 13.06
N PHE A 123 -10.68 -8.45 13.73
CA PHE A 123 -11.53 -9.49 13.18
C PHE A 123 -12.94 -9.44 13.77
N GLN A 124 -13.84 -10.25 13.21
CA GLN A 124 -15.21 -10.33 13.68
C GLN A 124 -15.28 -11.12 14.97
N ASP A 125 -15.96 -10.55 15.99
CA ASP A 125 -16.23 -11.21 17.24
C ASP A 125 -17.45 -12.15 17.06
N GLU A 126 -17.20 -13.47 17.08
CA GLU A 126 -18.27 -14.47 16.97
C GLU A 126 -19.29 -14.41 18.11
N ALA A 127 -18.87 -14.04 19.33
CA ALA A 127 -19.79 -13.93 20.47
C ALA A 127 -20.78 -12.79 20.24
N VAL A 128 -20.29 -11.65 19.72
CA VAL A 128 -21.13 -10.51 19.35
C VAL A 128 -22.06 -10.87 18.17
N PHE A 129 -21.57 -11.61 17.19
CA PHE A 129 -22.42 -12.07 16.11
C PHE A 129 -23.56 -12.96 16.58
N LYS A 130 -23.27 -13.92 17.49
CA LYS A 130 -24.28 -14.80 18.07
C LYS A 130 -25.31 -14.04 18.91
N GLN A 131 -24.91 -12.96 19.60
CA GLN A 131 -25.82 -12.16 20.44
C GLN A 131 -26.63 -11.14 19.66
N ALA A 132 -25.98 -10.43 18.71
CA ALA A 132 -26.56 -9.25 18.05
C ALA A 132 -27.06 -9.54 16.62
N GLY A 133 -26.77 -10.72 16.04
CA GLY A 133 -27.09 -11.06 14.65
C GLY A 133 -26.35 -10.21 13.62
N LYS A 134 -25.38 -9.40 14.06
CA LYS A 134 -24.61 -8.48 13.21
C LYS A 134 -23.11 -8.83 13.25
N ARG A 135 -22.50 -8.86 12.09
CA ARG A 135 -21.04 -8.99 11.96
C ARG A 135 -20.39 -7.64 12.28
N ILE A 136 -19.70 -7.57 13.40
CA ILE A 136 -19.00 -6.38 13.85
C ILE A 136 -17.51 -6.70 13.89
N VAL A 137 -16.72 -5.98 13.13
CA VAL A 137 -15.26 -6.03 13.20
C VAL A 137 -14.79 -5.25 14.43
N ARG A 138 -13.92 -5.84 15.22
CA ARG A 138 -13.35 -5.23 16.42
C ARG A 138 -11.84 -5.37 16.44
N PHE A 139 -11.20 -4.45 17.12
CA PHE A 139 -9.83 -4.57 17.56
C PHE A 139 -9.78 -5.33 18.89
N HIS A 140 -8.88 -6.29 18.99
CA HIS A 140 -8.68 -7.15 20.16
C HIS A 140 -7.29 -6.84 20.77
N PRO A 141 -7.18 -5.88 21.69
CA PRO A 141 -5.89 -5.40 22.21
C PRO A 141 -5.12 -6.45 23.03
N ASP A 142 -5.78 -7.53 23.44
CA ASP A 142 -5.16 -8.64 24.15
C ASP A 142 -4.60 -9.74 23.23
N VAL A 143 -4.75 -9.58 21.92
CA VAL A 143 -4.24 -10.50 20.90
C VAL A 143 -3.07 -9.84 20.19
N PRO A 144 -1.90 -10.48 20.09
CA PRO A 144 -0.76 -9.90 19.40
C PRO A 144 -1.01 -9.73 17.91
N THR A 145 -0.41 -8.71 17.31
CA THR A 145 -0.17 -8.68 15.87
C THR A 145 0.88 -9.71 15.53
N ARG A 146 0.69 -10.44 14.43
CA ARG A 146 1.71 -11.36 13.95
C ARG A 146 2.10 -11.04 12.52
N TYR A 147 3.40 -11.08 12.27
CA TYR A 147 3.97 -11.00 10.93
C TYR A 147 4.55 -12.34 10.53
N GLY A 148 4.06 -12.91 9.43
CA GLY A 148 4.53 -14.16 8.87
C GLY A 148 5.55 -13.91 7.78
N ILE A 149 6.80 -14.30 8.01
CA ILE A 149 7.86 -14.16 7.01
C ILE A 149 8.03 -15.50 6.31
N ILE A 150 7.73 -15.51 5.01
CA ILE A 150 7.82 -16.69 4.14
C ILE A 150 8.89 -16.46 3.07
N PRO A 151 9.78 -17.46 2.80
CA PRO A 151 10.60 -17.40 1.59
C PRO A 151 9.71 -17.19 0.36
N ARG A 152 10.15 -16.40 -0.61
CA ARG A 152 9.33 -15.98 -1.77
C ARG A 152 8.60 -17.14 -2.47
N PHE A 153 9.23 -18.29 -2.54
CA PHE A 153 8.68 -19.54 -3.11
C PHE A 153 8.60 -20.66 -2.07
N GLY A 154 8.43 -20.29 -0.79
CA GLY A 154 8.35 -21.25 0.31
C GLY A 154 6.97 -21.87 0.44
N ASP A 155 6.93 -23.11 0.89
CA ASP A 155 5.69 -23.82 1.23
C ASP A 155 5.05 -23.26 2.51
N SER A 156 3.82 -23.65 2.79
CA SER A 156 3.02 -23.19 3.94
C SER A 156 3.71 -23.38 5.30
N ASP A 157 4.50 -24.41 5.46
CA ASP A 157 5.24 -24.74 6.68
C ASP A 157 6.55 -23.94 6.83
N ALA A 158 6.97 -23.25 5.79
CA ALA A 158 8.17 -22.39 5.80
C ALA A 158 7.89 -20.99 6.41
N VAL A 159 6.66 -20.68 6.79
CA VAL A 159 6.32 -19.39 7.40
C VAL A 159 6.88 -19.31 8.82
N THR A 160 7.74 -18.33 9.08
CA THR A 160 8.17 -17.97 10.44
C THR A 160 7.33 -16.84 10.96
N TRP A 161 6.56 -17.06 12.04
CA TRP A 161 5.70 -16.08 12.66
C TRP A 161 6.40 -15.32 13.78
N PHE A 162 6.26 -13.99 13.77
CA PHE A 162 6.77 -13.08 14.79
C PHE A 162 5.59 -12.35 15.46
N GLU A 163 5.55 -12.35 16.78
CA GLU A 163 4.54 -11.63 17.55
C GLU A 163 5.04 -10.24 17.91
N CYS A 164 4.16 -9.26 17.79
CA CYS A 164 4.39 -7.84 17.99
C CYS A 164 3.26 -7.21 18.82
N ASP A 165 3.48 -6.00 19.28
CA ASP A 165 2.46 -5.23 19.97
C ASP A 165 1.18 -5.12 19.10
N PRO A 166 -0.01 -5.26 19.74
CA PRO A 166 -1.28 -5.16 19.04
C PRO A 166 -1.40 -3.84 18.28
N CYS A 167 -1.65 -3.92 16.98
CA CYS A 167 -1.83 -2.77 16.11
C CYS A 167 -2.57 -3.15 14.83
N TYR A 168 -2.71 -2.18 13.94
CA TYR A 168 -3.07 -2.39 12.55
C TYR A 168 -2.08 -1.65 11.65
N LEU A 169 -1.89 -2.14 10.45
CA LEU A 169 -1.09 -1.51 9.42
C LEU A 169 -1.92 -1.45 8.15
N LEU A 170 -2.18 -0.24 7.62
CA LEU A 170 -2.78 -0.10 6.31
C LEU A 170 -1.72 -0.30 5.24
N HIS A 171 -0.69 0.52 5.22
CA HIS A 171 0.29 0.49 4.15
C HIS A 171 1.71 0.26 4.68
N VAL A 172 2.36 -0.70 4.05
CA VAL A 172 3.81 -0.92 4.17
C VAL A 172 4.51 0.17 3.35
N ILE A 173 5.50 0.80 3.93
CA ILE A 173 6.39 1.73 3.23
C ILE A 173 7.37 0.94 2.37
N ASN A 174 8.20 0.12 3.02
CA ASN A 174 9.18 -0.73 2.36
C ASN A 174 9.67 -1.83 3.30
N CYS A 175 10.29 -2.86 2.72
CA CYS A 175 10.98 -3.91 3.47
C CYS A 175 12.33 -4.18 2.84
N TRP A 176 13.31 -4.63 3.68
CA TRP A 176 14.63 -5.03 3.19
C TRP A 176 15.30 -6.02 4.13
N GLU A 177 16.41 -6.58 3.67
CA GLU A 177 17.21 -7.54 4.41
C GLU A 177 18.50 -6.88 4.92
N GLU A 178 18.83 -7.09 6.20
CA GLU A 178 20.09 -6.69 6.83
C GLU A 178 20.71 -7.87 7.58
N GLY A 179 21.52 -8.65 6.89
CA GLY A 179 22.06 -9.90 7.44
C GLY A 179 20.96 -10.90 7.77
N ASP A 180 20.84 -11.30 9.03
CA ASP A 180 19.78 -12.21 9.50
C ASP A 180 18.46 -11.48 9.83
N TRP A 181 18.39 -10.17 9.60
CA TRP A 181 17.21 -9.34 9.90
C TRP A 181 16.39 -9.00 8.66
N ILE A 182 15.09 -9.10 8.81
CA ILE A 182 14.13 -8.44 7.92
C ILE A 182 13.69 -7.16 8.59
N VAL A 183 13.82 -6.04 7.89
CA VAL A 183 13.36 -4.72 8.36
C VAL A 183 12.14 -4.31 7.56
N MET A 184 11.14 -3.77 8.24
CA MET A 184 9.91 -3.27 7.64
C MET A 184 9.55 -1.91 8.23
N ASP A 185 9.33 -0.93 7.37
CA ASP A 185 8.75 0.37 7.71
C ASP A 185 7.29 0.43 7.25
N GLY A 186 6.43 1.08 8.04
CA GLY A 186 5.02 1.21 7.72
C GLY A 186 4.28 2.25 8.55
N CYS A 187 3.03 2.51 8.17
CA CYS A 187 2.14 3.45 8.83
C CYS A 187 1.29 2.72 9.89
N ARG A 188 1.83 2.60 11.11
CA ARG A 188 1.20 1.89 12.23
C ARG A 188 -0.03 2.62 12.75
N GLN A 189 -1.11 1.90 12.97
CA GLN A 189 -2.26 2.35 13.75
C GLN A 189 -2.28 1.67 15.13
N PRO A 190 -1.97 2.38 16.21
CA PRO A 190 -1.98 1.79 17.57
C PRO A 190 -3.39 1.46 18.07
N ASP A 191 -4.40 2.24 17.62
CA ASP A 191 -5.82 2.00 17.90
C ASP A 191 -6.62 2.11 16.59
N PRO A 192 -6.81 0.98 15.87
CA PRO A 192 -7.44 0.99 14.56
C PRO A 192 -8.96 1.17 14.58
N VAL A 193 -9.60 1.02 15.74
CA VAL A 193 -11.06 1.12 15.86
C VAL A 193 -11.45 2.32 16.71
N ASN A 194 -11.68 3.44 16.04
CA ASN A 194 -12.17 4.64 16.70
C ASN A 194 -13.60 4.45 17.22
N LYS A 195 -13.83 4.89 18.44
CA LYS A 195 -15.18 4.91 19.02
C LYS A 195 -16.05 5.91 18.26
N PRO A 196 -17.29 5.54 17.87
CA PRO A 196 -18.23 6.49 17.32
C PRO A 196 -18.50 7.61 18.32
N ASP A 197 -18.51 8.86 17.83
CA ASP A 197 -18.94 10.00 18.60
C ASP A 197 -20.45 10.17 18.46
N ALA A 198 -21.18 10.28 19.56
CA ALA A 198 -22.63 10.44 19.53
C ALA A 198 -23.06 11.76 18.84
N ALA A 199 -22.19 12.77 18.83
CA ALA A 199 -22.43 14.03 18.13
C ALA A 199 -22.54 13.90 16.62
N ASP A 200 -22.02 12.77 16.06
CA ASP A 200 -22.09 12.48 14.62
C ASP A 200 -23.44 11.90 14.17
N GLY A 201 -24.37 11.66 15.11
CA GLY A 201 -25.69 11.12 14.80
C GLY A 201 -25.65 9.80 14.04
N ASP A 202 -26.48 9.64 13.02
CA ASP A 202 -26.60 8.39 12.23
C ASP A 202 -25.32 8.03 11.45
N LEU A 203 -24.42 8.98 11.25
CA LEU A 203 -23.16 8.78 10.54
C LEU A 203 -21.99 8.40 11.48
N ALA A 204 -22.22 8.34 12.80
CA ALA A 204 -21.17 8.15 13.81
C ALA A 204 -20.23 6.96 13.51
N SER A 205 -20.78 5.82 13.14
CA SER A 205 -19.98 4.62 12.84
C SER A 205 -19.13 4.77 11.56
N MET A 206 -19.65 5.47 10.56
CA MET A 206 -18.92 5.73 9.31
C MET A 206 -17.81 6.76 9.53
N LEU A 207 -18.09 7.81 10.29
CA LEU A 207 -17.14 8.90 10.55
C LEU A 207 -16.04 8.45 11.51
N ALA A 208 -16.32 7.56 12.47
CA ALA A 208 -15.33 7.00 13.36
C ALA A 208 -14.18 6.32 12.61
N GLN A 209 -14.48 5.60 11.51
CA GLN A 209 -13.45 4.95 10.69
C GLN A 209 -12.50 5.94 10.00
N ARG A 210 -12.83 7.23 9.97
CA ARG A 210 -12.02 8.28 9.36
C ARG A 210 -11.16 9.06 10.35
N ARG A 211 -11.35 8.82 11.65
CA ARG A 211 -10.57 9.41 12.73
C ARG A 211 -9.44 8.48 13.11
N ARG A 212 -8.47 8.33 12.23
CA ARG A 212 -7.38 7.40 12.42
C ARG A 212 -6.09 8.15 12.67
N VAL A 213 -5.31 7.65 13.62
CA VAL A 213 -3.97 8.13 13.93
C VAL A 213 -2.98 7.11 13.41
N PHE A 214 -2.04 7.59 12.63
CA PHE A 214 -0.98 6.79 12.05
C PHE A 214 0.37 7.28 12.58
N GLN A 215 1.33 6.39 12.61
CA GLN A 215 2.67 6.63 13.09
C GLN A 215 3.66 6.01 12.11
N LEU A 216 4.73 6.72 11.81
CA LEU A 216 5.86 6.13 11.09
C LEU A 216 6.57 5.18 12.05
N TYR A 217 6.60 3.89 11.72
CA TYR A 217 7.04 2.85 12.64
C TYR A 217 7.91 1.83 11.93
N ARG A 218 8.90 1.29 12.64
CA ARG A 218 9.82 0.28 12.15
C ARG A 218 9.74 -1.00 12.96
N TRP A 219 9.63 -2.12 12.26
CA TRP A 219 9.74 -3.48 12.79
C TRP A 219 11.01 -4.14 12.25
N GLN A 220 11.66 -4.93 13.08
CA GLN A 220 12.82 -5.72 12.70
C GLN A 220 12.66 -7.14 13.24
N PHE A 221 12.84 -8.13 12.38
CA PHE A 221 12.60 -9.54 12.67
C PHE A 221 13.89 -10.32 12.40
N ASN A 222 14.46 -10.97 13.41
CA ASN A 222 15.64 -11.80 13.24
C ASN A 222 15.25 -13.24 12.90
N LEU A 223 15.49 -13.67 11.68
CA LEU A 223 15.14 -15.00 11.18
C LEU A 223 15.90 -16.14 11.88
N LYS A 224 17.05 -15.85 12.49
CA LYS A 224 17.89 -16.85 13.13
C LYS A 224 17.60 -17.01 14.62
N THR A 225 17.35 -15.92 15.32
CA THR A 225 17.16 -15.92 16.77
C THR A 225 15.70 -15.84 17.21
N GLY A 226 14.79 -15.42 16.32
CA GLY A 226 13.41 -15.12 16.65
C GLY A 226 13.22 -13.77 17.37
N GLU A 227 14.28 -12.96 17.52
CA GLU A 227 14.22 -11.65 18.16
C GLU A 227 13.38 -10.68 17.32
N VAL A 228 12.54 -9.88 18.00
CA VAL A 228 11.76 -8.80 17.41
C VAL A 228 12.19 -7.48 18.03
N ARG A 229 12.32 -6.45 17.21
CA ARG A 229 12.50 -5.06 17.64
C ARG A 229 11.44 -4.20 16.98
N GLU A 230 10.84 -3.34 17.79
CA GLU A 230 9.80 -2.41 17.37
C GLU A 230 10.13 -1.02 17.87
N HIS A 231 10.01 0.00 17.03
CA HIS A 231 10.17 1.37 17.53
C HIS A 231 9.41 2.39 16.68
N LEU A 232 8.91 3.41 17.38
CA LEU A 232 8.34 4.61 16.80
C LEU A 232 9.46 5.43 16.16
N VAL A 233 9.32 5.74 14.88
CA VAL A 233 10.24 6.64 14.17
C VAL A 233 9.76 8.09 14.28
N ASP A 234 8.46 8.32 14.04
CA ASP A 234 7.84 9.64 14.18
C ASP A 234 6.31 9.50 14.40
N ASP A 235 5.71 10.44 15.13
CA ASP A 235 4.29 10.44 15.47
C ASP A 235 3.43 11.43 14.68
N LEU A 236 4.00 12.15 13.71
CA LEU A 236 3.24 12.97 12.78
C LEU A 236 2.24 12.09 12.02
N ASN A 237 0.97 12.48 12.07
CA ASN A 237 -0.10 11.68 11.46
C ASN A 237 -0.03 11.71 9.93
N THR A 238 0.62 10.72 9.36
CA THR A 238 0.81 10.59 7.91
C THR A 238 0.45 9.19 7.42
N GLU A 239 -0.03 9.12 6.18
CA GLU A 239 -0.41 7.88 5.52
C GLU A 239 -0.23 7.99 4.00
N PHE A 240 -0.60 6.94 3.27
CA PHE A 240 -0.39 6.82 1.83
C PHE A 240 1.07 7.01 1.43
N PRO A 241 1.96 6.18 1.99
CA PRO A 241 3.39 6.28 1.75
C PRO A 241 3.75 5.85 0.33
N MET A 242 4.64 6.61 -0.28
CA MET A 242 5.25 6.26 -1.55
C MET A 242 6.75 6.38 -1.47
N ILE A 243 7.45 5.47 -2.12
CA ILE A 243 8.91 5.46 -2.24
C ILE A 243 9.30 5.54 -3.71
N ASN A 244 10.57 5.78 -3.97
CA ASN A 244 11.12 5.49 -5.30
C ASN A 244 10.97 3.98 -5.59
N PRO A 245 10.17 3.60 -6.59
CA PRO A 245 9.84 2.19 -6.83
C PRO A 245 11.04 1.32 -7.23
N LEU A 246 12.16 1.92 -7.64
CA LEU A 246 13.41 1.21 -7.90
C LEU A 246 14.06 0.65 -6.62
N TYR A 247 13.64 1.16 -5.44
CA TYR A 247 14.11 0.71 -4.12
C TYR A 247 13.14 -0.26 -3.44
N GLY A 248 12.06 -0.67 -4.11
CA GLY A 248 11.13 -1.66 -3.57
C GLY A 248 11.84 -2.99 -3.22
N GLY A 249 11.67 -3.47 -2.00
CA GLY A 249 12.33 -4.67 -1.48
C GLY A 249 13.80 -4.48 -1.09
N ARG A 250 14.35 -3.27 -1.17
CA ARG A 250 15.73 -2.92 -0.83
C ARG A 250 15.75 -1.80 0.19
N ARG A 251 16.86 -1.63 0.90
CA ARG A 251 17.00 -0.52 1.84
C ARG A 251 16.72 0.80 1.14
N SER A 252 15.78 1.56 1.70
CA SER A 252 15.43 2.93 1.31
C SER A 252 15.53 3.86 2.51
N GLN A 253 15.75 5.14 2.25
CA GLN A 253 15.88 6.18 3.27
C GLN A 253 14.72 7.19 3.21
N PHE A 254 14.02 7.28 2.08
CA PHE A 254 12.99 8.29 1.88
C PHE A 254 11.62 7.67 1.63
N THR A 255 10.59 8.30 2.21
CA THR A 255 9.19 8.04 1.88
C THR A 255 8.42 9.36 1.77
N TYR A 256 7.46 9.40 0.87
CA TYR A 256 6.61 10.56 0.57
C TYR A 256 5.18 10.26 1.00
N ASN A 257 4.77 10.86 2.10
CA ASN A 257 3.50 10.56 2.76
C ASN A 257 2.54 11.74 2.68
N GLN A 258 1.25 11.48 2.75
CA GLN A 258 0.24 12.50 2.90
C GLN A 258 0.00 12.81 4.39
N TYR A 259 0.08 14.08 4.77
CA TYR A 259 -0.26 14.53 6.11
C TYR A 259 -1.79 14.59 6.29
N ILE A 260 -2.25 14.04 7.39
CA ILE A 260 -3.66 14.00 7.80
C ILE A 260 -3.79 14.79 9.10
N PRO A 261 -4.45 15.96 9.10
CA PRO A 261 -4.58 16.76 10.31
C PRO A 261 -5.43 16.04 11.35
N LEU A 262 -5.00 16.13 12.60
CA LEU A 262 -5.80 15.80 13.77
C LEU A 262 -6.55 17.08 14.17
N LEU A 263 -7.82 17.16 13.85
CA LEU A 263 -8.63 18.33 14.19
C LEU A 263 -9.05 18.30 15.65
N GLU A 264 -8.99 19.45 16.33
CA GLU A 264 -9.38 19.63 17.74
C GLU A 264 -10.83 19.22 18.03
N ASP A 265 -11.72 19.36 17.04
CA ASP A 265 -13.12 18.94 17.09
C ASP A 265 -13.35 17.45 16.77
N GLY A 266 -12.26 16.65 16.73
CA GLY A 266 -12.30 15.24 16.37
C GLY A 266 -12.49 14.98 14.88
N GLY A 267 -12.02 15.87 14.03
CA GLY A 267 -11.88 15.89 12.56
C GLY A 267 -12.43 14.72 11.77
N ARG A 268 -13.37 15.00 10.92
CA ARG A 268 -14.34 14.02 10.37
C ARG A 268 -14.05 13.54 8.97
N THR A 269 -12.90 13.85 8.40
CA THR A 269 -12.59 13.45 7.02
C THR A 269 -11.14 13.09 6.85
N LEU A 270 -10.89 12.04 6.08
CA LEU A 270 -9.56 11.75 5.56
C LEU A 270 -9.23 12.83 4.53
N LYS A 271 -8.57 13.89 4.96
CA LYS A 271 -8.14 15.01 4.13
C LYS A 271 -6.62 15.07 4.16
N PHE A 272 -6.02 15.18 3.01
CA PHE A 272 -4.58 15.32 2.87
C PHE A 272 -4.25 16.80 2.70
N GLU A 273 -3.67 17.42 3.71
CA GLU A 273 -3.42 18.86 3.73
C GLU A 273 -1.99 19.24 3.39
N ALA A 274 -1.07 18.26 3.42
CA ALA A 274 0.31 18.48 3.06
C ALA A 274 0.96 17.21 2.51
N LEU A 275 2.03 17.39 1.76
CA LEU A 275 2.97 16.37 1.36
C LEU A 275 4.20 16.42 2.29
N VAL A 276 4.63 15.26 2.76
CA VAL A 276 5.74 15.08 3.68
C VAL A 276 6.76 14.13 3.07
N LYS A 277 8.03 14.53 3.00
CA LYS A 277 9.17 13.67 2.69
C LYS A 277 9.88 13.33 3.98
N TYR A 278 9.87 12.08 4.39
CA TYR A 278 10.64 11.60 5.53
C TYR A 278 12.01 11.08 5.14
N HIS A 279 12.96 11.24 6.05
CA HIS A 279 14.15 10.43 6.16
C HIS A 279 13.90 9.37 7.24
N THR A 280 13.66 8.13 6.85
CA THR A 280 13.13 7.08 7.74
C THR A 280 14.10 6.61 8.82
N ASP A 281 15.42 6.77 8.62
CA ASP A 281 16.42 6.40 9.63
C ASP A 281 16.53 7.42 10.78
N THR A 282 16.16 8.68 10.53
CA THR A 282 16.29 9.78 11.52
C THR A 282 14.95 10.28 12.03
N GLY A 283 13.85 9.98 11.36
CA GLY A 283 12.53 10.55 11.62
C GLY A 283 12.40 12.04 11.24
N THR A 284 13.45 12.63 10.66
CA THR A 284 13.37 14.02 10.18
C THR A 284 12.56 14.10 8.90
N TYR A 285 11.92 15.25 8.64
CA TYR A 285 11.11 15.41 7.45
C TYR A 285 11.15 16.83 6.88
N GLU A 286 10.85 16.91 5.58
CA GLU A 286 10.43 18.12 4.89
C GLU A 286 8.92 18.07 4.69
N ARG A 287 8.25 19.21 4.74
CA ARG A 287 6.81 19.33 4.56
C ARG A 287 6.47 20.49 3.63
N TRP A 288 5.47 20.28 2.80
CA TRP A 288 4.87 21.33 1.99
C TRP A 288 3.34 21.30 2.10
N ASP A 289 2.76 22.39 2.63
CA ASP A 289 1.32 22.51 2.83
C ASP A 289 0.63 22.96 1.54
N TYR A 290 -0.48 22.31 1.17
CA TYR A 290 -1.22 22.64 -0.05
C TYR A 290 -1.92 24.00 0.04
N GLY A 291 -2.29 24.42 1.25
CA GLY A 291 -2.98 25.65 1.56
C GLY A 291 -4.44 25.45 1.98
N PRO A 292 -5.07 26.49 2.52
CA PRO A 292 -6.43 26.39 3.06
C PRO A 292 -7.44 25.93 2.02
N GLY A 293 -8.22 24.88 2.33
CA GLY A 293 -9.25 24.35 1.45
C GLY A 293 -8.74 23.57 0.24
N ILE A 294 -7.43 23.29 0.17
CA ILE A 294 -6.85 22.49 -0.89
C ILE A 294 -6.42 21.14 -0.30
N TYR A 295 -6.89 20.05 -0.91
CA TYR A 295 -6.66 18.70 -0.44
C TYR A 295 -5.99 17.88 -1.53
N GLY A 296 -4.95 17.13 -1.14
CA GLY A 296 -4.17 16.26 -2.03
C GLY A 296 -4.77 14.88 -2.22
N SER A 297 -4.06 14.08 -3.00
CA SER A 297 -4.22 12.64 -3.14
C SER A 297 -2.90 11.95 -2.85
N GLU A 298 -2.84 10.62 -2.94
CA GLU A 298 -1.57 9.88 -2.91
C GLU A 298 -0.56 10.48 -3.90
N ALA A 299 0.74 10.39 -3.57
CA ALA A 299 1.79 11.08 -4.30
C ALA A 299 2.83 10.12 -4.88
N PRO A 300 2.56 9.48 -6.05
CA PRO A 300 3.48 8.55 -6.67
C PRO A 300 4.81 9.20 -7.03
N PHE A 301 5.87 8.42 -6.89
CA PHE A 301 7.21 8.79 -7.29
C PHE A 301 7.46 8.42 -8.76
N ALA A 302 7.99 9.35 -9.53
CA ALA A 302 8.42 9.18 -10.90
C ALA A 302 9.96 9.29 -10.97
N PRO A 303 10.70 8.18 -11.12
CA PRO A 303 12.15 8.25 -11.29
C PRO A 303 12.52 9.13 -12.48
N ARG A 304 13.62 9.87 -12.37
CA ARG A 304 14.12 10.67 -13.49
C ARG A 304 14.43 9.77 -14.69
N LEU A 305 14.19 10.26 -15.88
CA LEU A 305 14.45 9.50 -17.11
C LEU A 305 15.92 9.06 -17.16
N GLY A 306 16.13 7.75 -17.29
CA GLY A 306 17.46 7.15 -17.29
C GLY A 306 18.04 6.89 -15.88
N ALA A 307 17.32 7.25 -14.82
CA ALA A 307 17.75 6.93 -13.46
C ALA A 307 17.81 5.41 -13.24
N ALA A 308 18.83 4.97 -12.53
CA ALA A 308 19.02 3.60 -12.08
C ALA A 308 18.96 3.52 -10.55
N ALA A 309 18.79 2.33 -9.99
CA ALA A 309 18.82 2.16 -8.53
C ALA A 309 20.16 2.51 -7.87
N ALA A 310 21.22 2.74 -8.65
CA ALA A 310 22.53 3.20 -8.17
C ALA A 310 22.63 4.74 -8.05
N ASP A 311 21.65 5.48 -8.60
CA ASP A 311 21.61 6.92 -8.51
C ASP A 311 21.09 7.37 -7.13
N ALA A 312 20.99 8.68 -6.89
CA ALA A 312 20.40 9.18 -5.65
C ALA A 312 18.93 8.70 -5.53
N GLU A 313 18.57 8.19 -4.35
CA GLU A 313 17.23 7.61 -4.11
C GLU A 313 16.11 8.61 -4.41
N ASP A 314 16.34 9.88 -4.14
CA ASP A 314 15.40 10.97 -4.38
C ASP A 314 15.59 11.67 -5.73
N ASP A 315 16.36 11.07 -6.68
CA ASP A 315 16.51 11.61 -8.04
C ASP A 315 15.26 11.28 -8.88
N GLY A 316 14.31 12.20 -8.82
CA GLY A 316 13.03 12.03 -9.50
C GLY A 316 12.02 13.12 -9.16
N TYR A 317 10.78 12.79 -9.39
CA TYR A 317 9.65 13.68 -9.17
C TYR A 317 8.60 13.01 -8.31
N VAL A 318 7.88 13.81 -7.51
CA VAL A 318 6.69 13.38 -6.80
C VAL A 318 5.50 14.15 -7.36
N LEU A 319 4.44 13.43 -7.70
CA LEU A 319 3.24 13.99 -8.31
C LEU A 319 2.06 13.79 -7.37
N THR A 320 1.24 14.82 -7.15
CA THR A 320 -0.02 14.67 -6.42
C THR A 320 -1.13 15.44 -7.10
N MET A 321 -2.34 14.89 -7.08
CA MET A 321 -3.52 15.58 -7.57
C MET A 321 -4.13 16.34 -6.41
N THR A 322 -4.37 17.63 -6.58
CA THR A 322 -5.04 18.47 -5.58
C THR A 322 -6.37 18.99 -6.07
N THR A 323 -7.30 19.19 -5.13
CA THR A 323 -8.60 19.83 -5.42
C THR A 323 -8.82 20.98 -4.45
N ASP A 324 -9.06 22.17 -4.99
CA ASP A 324 -9.49 23.35 -4.26
C ASP A 324 -11.02 23.29 -4.10
N VAL A 325 -11.51 23.18 -2.87
CA VAL A 325 -12.94 23.07 -2.58
C VAL A 325 -13.69 24.39 -2.71
N SER A 326 -13.00 25.52 -2.78
CA SER A 326 -13.63 26.84 -3.00
C SER A 326 -14.03 27.05 -4.46
N THR A 327 -13.21 26.52 -5.37
CA THR A 327 -13.39 26.64 -6.82
C THR A 327 -13.84 25.34 -7.49
N TRP A 328 -13.74 24.22 -6.78
CA TRP A 328 -13.95 22.86 -7.29
C TRP A 328 -13.10 22.54 -8.52
N ARG A 329 -11.89 23.08 -8.54
CA ARG A 329 -10.91 22.82 -9.60
C ARG A 329 -9.79 21.92 -9.08
N SER A 330 -9.26 21.11 -9.97
CA SER A 330 -8.15 20.19 -9.67
C SER A 330 -6.92 20.52 -10.47
N GLU A 331 -5.75 20.29 -9.85
CA GLU A 331 -4.43 20.44 -10.47
C GLU A 331 -3.58 19.22 -10.16
N CYS A 332 -2.68 18.86 -11.07
CA CYS A 332 -1.56 17.99 -10.76
C CYS A 332 -0.36 18.87 -10.36
N LEU A 333 0.13 18.68 -9.17
CA LEU A 333 1.35 19.31 -8.68
C LEU A 333 2.52 18.35 -8.89
N ILE A 334 3.62 18.88 -9.41
CA ILE A 334 4.86 18.13 -9.65
C ILE A 334 5.96 18.76 -8.83
N PHE A 335 6.59 17.98 -7.98
CA PHE A 335 7.70 18.38 -7.11
C PHE A 335 8.99 17.74 -7.57
N ASP A 336 10.12 18.43 -7.36
CA ASP A 336 11.43 17.78 -7.33
C ASP A 336 11.53 16.98 -6.03
N ALA A 337 11.76 15.69 -6.13
CA ALA A 337 11.74 14.80 -4.96
C ALA A 337 12.92 15.07 -4.00
N GLY A 338 14.03 15.62 -4.50
CA GLY A 338 15.19 16.03 -3.71
C GLY A 338 14.99 17.36 -2.95
N ALA A 339 13.94 18.14 -3.29
CA ALA A 339 13.77 19.51 -2.77
C ALA A 339 12.30 19.85 -2.49
N LEU A 340 11.59 18.96 -1.79
CA LEU A 340 10.15 19.05 -1.58
C LEU A 340 9.71 20.38 -0.96
N SER A 341 10.46 20.87 0.02
CA SER A 341 10.16 22.11 0.76
C SER A 341 10.19 23.37 -0.11
N GLN A 342 10.80 23.32 -1.29
CA GLN A 342 10.79 24.43 -2.25
C GLN A 342 9.45 24.57 -2.99
N GLY A 343 8.56 23.58 -2.84
CA GLY A 343 7.25 23.57 -3.49
C GLY A 343 7.27 22.98 -4.90
N PRO A 344 6.09 22.98 -5.57
CA PRO A 344 5.98 22.36 -6.88
C PRO A 344 6.73 23.13 -7.96
N ILE A 345 7.52 22.40 -8.75
CA ILE A 345 8.22 22.93 -9.93
C ILE A 345 7.29 23.13 -11.12
N ALA A 346 6.13 22.45 -11.12
CA ALA A 346 5.11 22.62 -12.14
C ALA A 346 3.70 22.37 -11.56
N ARG A 347 2.71 23.03 -12.19
CA ARG A 347 1.29 22.87 -11.90
C ARG A 347 0.54 22.65 -13.22
N VAL A 348 -0.17 21.55 -13.32
CA VAL A 348 -0.96 21.19 -14.50
C VAL A 348 -2.44 21.30 -14.13
N LYS A 349 -3.15 22.28 -14.68
CA LYS A 349 -4.59 22.43 -14.50
C LYS A 349 -5.34 21.29 -15.18
N LEU A 350 -6.22 20.64 -14.47
CA LEU A 350 -7.00 19.54 -15.03
C LEU A 350 -8.31 20.07 -15.61
N PRO A 351 -8.79 19.45 -16.72
CA PRO A 351 -10.02 19.92 -17.41
C PRO A 351 -11.27 19.70 -16.58
N GLN A 352 -11.23 18.80 -15.61
CA GLN A 352 -12.35 18.47 -14.73
C GLN A 352 -11.90 18.28 -13.29
N ARG A 353 -12.84 18.37 -12.36
CA ARG A 353 -12.61 18.05 -10.95
C ARG A 353 -12.33 16.56 -10.78
N LEU A 354 -11.30 16.24 -10.00
CA LEU A 354 -11.07 14.89 -9.52
C LEU A 354 -11.68 14.70 -8.13
N PRO A 355 -12.29 13.55 -7.83
CA PRO A 355 -12.61 13.16 -6.48
C PRO A 355 -11.31 12.89 -5.71
N THR A 356 -11.37 12.85 -4.38
CA THR A 356 -10.26 12.33 -3.58
C THR A 356 -10.01 10.88 -3.99
N GLY A 357 -8.85 10.65 -4.59
CA GLY A 357 -8.40 9.32 -4.99
C GLY A 357 -7.66 8.63 -3.85
N PHE A 358 -7.63 7.28 -3.87
CA PHE A 358 -6.85 6.52 -2.91
C PHE A 358 -5.47 6.19 -3.49
N HIS A 359 -5.38 5.32 -4.47
CA HIS A 359 -4.09 4.88 -4.98
C HIS A 359 -3.84 5.38 -6.40
N THR A 360 -2.61 5.86 -6.60
CA THR A 360 -2.09 6.31 -7.88
C THR A 360 -0.74 5.64 -8.14
N ARG A 361 -0.38 5.46 -9.40
CA ARG A 361 0.90 4.90 -9.78
C ARG A 361 1.49 5.65 -10.97
N TRP A 362 2.78 5.89 -10.92
CA TRP A 362 3.53 6.33 -12.08
C TRP A 362 3.88 5.14 -12.96
N VAL A 363 3.68 5.32 -14.27
CA VAL A 363 4.03 4.34 -15.29
C VAL A 363 4.82 5.04 -16.37
N ARG A 364 5.94 4.45 -16.76
CA ARG A 364 6.77 5.01 -17.82
C ARG A 364 6.09 4.79 -19.18
N GLY A 365 6.15 5.81 -20.05
CA GLY A 365 5.59 5.70 -21.40
C GLY A 365 6.18 4.53 -22.21
N GLU A 366 7.48 4.24 -22.05
CA GLU A 366 8.13 3.09 -22.70
C GLU A 366 7.52 1.74 -22.29
N ASP A 367 7.11 1.61 -21.01
CA ASP A 367 6.47 0.39 -20.50
C ASP A 367 5.08 0.21 -21.14
N ILE A 368 4.35 1.32 -21.34
CA ILE A 368 3.05 1.31 -22.02
C ILE A 368 3.20 0.96 -23.49
N TYR A 369 4.14 1.59 -24.21
CA TYR A 369 4.30 1.37 -25.64
C TYR A 369 4.81 -0.04 -25.96
N GLN A 370 5.68 -0.60 -25.13
CA GLN A 370 6.11 -1.99 -25.29
C GLN A 370 4.94 -2.96 -25.11
N ALA A 371 4.04 -2.67 -24.17
CA ALA A 371 2.82 -3.45 -23.96
C ALA A 371 1.90 -3.44 -25.20
N CYS A 372 1.81 -2.33 -25.93
CA CYS A 372 0.92 -2.19 -27.09
C CYS A 372 1.48 -2.75 -28.40
N GLN A 373 2.80 -2.94 -28.53
CA GLN A 373 3.43 -3.40 -29.78
C GLN A 373 3.48 -4.92 -29.94
N GLY A 374 3.16 -5.67 -28.92
CA GLY A 374 3.23 -7.13 -28.91
C GLY A 374 1.86 -7.85 -28.92
N CYS A 375 0.77 -7.11 -29.10
CA CYS A 375 -0.59 -7.68 -29.27
C CYS A 375 -0.93 -7.88 -30.73
#